data_f62be52cff960b73bddff8c80551308f
#
_entry.id   f62be52cff960b73bddff8c80551308f
#
_cell.length_a   1.000
_cell.length_b   1.000
_cell.length_c   1.000
_cell.angle_alpha   90.00
_cell.angle_beta   90.00
_cell.angle_gamma   90.00
#
_symmetry.space_group_name_H-M   'P 1'
#
loop_
_entity.id
_entity.type
_entity.pdbx_description
1 polymer ?
#
loop_
_entity_poly.entity_id
_entity_poly.type
_entity_poly.pdbx_seq_one_letter_code
_entity_poly.pdbx_strand_id
1 'polypeptide(L)'
;MPRRLSLPRRAATAARWPFGVLVTGWDYLWRTTPMHRHEEAGAVADDMPPPLPPGTDVTELQRVEDGVGPLMHRCFTTRVREAEVGAERLIAAFAANPNCAAPTALASFVKVRGEEGELHVGDEFTVRMPGPWDGPVRTVEVGRTSFGFVTLDGHLEAGRISFSARDIGPGRLEISIEAWARPGDRLSRLLFDRVPLNKEVQLHMWTSVLEQLIDLSGGRRDGLVNITTRRVDPRELADAR
;
A
#
# COMPACT_ATOMS: atom_id res chain seq x y z
N MET A 1 -4.96 -11.31 21.38
CA MET A 1 -4.03 -10.46 22.17
C MET A 1 -3.21 -9.64 21.19
N PRO A 2 -3.09 -8.32 21.30
CA PRO A 2 -2.34 -7.51 20.35
C PRO A 2 -0.87 -8.00 20.33
N ARG A 3 -0.35 -8.27 19.14
CA ARG A 3 1.05 -8.69 18.90
C ARG A 3 2.00 -7.53 19.23
N ARG A 4 2.38 -7.39 20.51
CA ARG A 4 3.35 -6.37 20.93
C ARG A 4 4.77 -6.83 20.62
N LEU A 5 5.49 -6.05 19.82
CA LEU A 5 6.94 -6.24 19.61
C LEU A 5 7.70 -6.22 20.95
N SER A 6 8.73 -7.08 21.07
CA SER A 6 9.60 -7.09 22.26
C SER A 6 10.36 -5.76 22.42
N LEU A 7 10.55 -5.31 23.64
CA LEU A 7 11.26 -4.06 24.00
C LEU A 7 12.63 -3.89 23.31
N PRO A 8 13.52 -4.92 23.22
CA PRO A 8 14.81 -4.77 22.56
C PRO A 8 14.69 -4.52 21.05
N ARG A 9 13.65 -5.06 20.41
CA ARG A 9 13.39 -4.86 18.98
C ARG A 9 12.89 -3.43 18.71
N ARG A 10 12.07 -2.89 19.60
CA ARG A 10 11.62 -1.47 19.54
C ARG A 10 12.80 -0.51 19.70
N ALA A 11 13.71 -0.78 20.62
CA ALA A 11 14.88 0.06 20.84
C ALA A 11 15.85 0.04 19.64
N ALA A 12 16.09 -1.15 19.06
CA ALA A 12 16.93 -1.30 17.86
C ALA A 12 16.33 -0.60 16.63
N THR A 13 15.00 -0.65 16.48
CA THR A 13 14.28 0.01 15.38
C THR A 13 14.27 1.53 15.56
N ALA A 14 14.04 2.02 16.79
CA ALA A 14 14.09 3.43 17.11
C ALA A 14 15.49 4.05 16.89
N ALA A 15 16.55 3.28 17.15
CA ALA A 15 17.94 3.72 16.91
C ALA A 15 18.29 3.81 15.40
N ARG A 16 17.63 3.00 14.57
CA ARG A 16 17.80 3.02 13.10
C ARG A 16 16.91 4.04 12.38
N TRP A 17 15.89 4.53 13.04
CA TRP A 17 14.88 5.43 12.45
C TRP A 17 15.48 6.72 11.84
N PRO A 18 16.40 7.47 12.51
CA PRO A 18 17.00 8.66 11.92
C PRO A 18 17.76 8.35 10.63
N PHE A 19 18.43 7.19 10.56
CA PHE A 19 19.20 6.78 9.40
C PHE A 19 18.27 6.37 8.23
N GLY A 20 17.20 5.66 8.51
CA GLY A 20 16.17 5.32 7.51
C GLY A 20 15.53 6.58 6.90
N VAL A 21 15.20 7.57 7.73
CA VAL A 21 14.66 8.88 7.29
C VAL A 21 15.66 9.65 6.44
N LEU A 22 16.94 9.65 6.80
CA LEU A 22 18.00 10.33 6.02
C LEU A 22 18.21 9.65 4.67
N VAL A 23 18.27 8.32 4.60
CA VAL A 23 18.42 7.57 3.34
C VAL A 23 17.19 7.77 2.44
N THR A 24 16.00 7.71 3.02
CA THR A 24 14.74 7.96 2.28
C THR A 24 14.67 9.40 1.77
N GLY A 25 15.06 10.38 2.60
CA GLY A 25 15.13 11.78 2.19
C GLY A 25 16.17 12.02 1.10
N TRP A 26 17.28 11.31 1.16
CA TRP A 26 18.33 11.38 0.15
C TRP A 26 17.86 10.79 -1.20
N ASP A 27 17.29 9.59 -1.21
CA ASP A 27 16.72 8.97 -2.42
C ASP A 27 15.58 9.82 -3.01
N TYR A 28 14.75 10.42 -2.16
CA TYR A 28 13.68 11.33 -2.58
C TYR A 28 14.21 12.58 -3.29
N LEU A 29 15.33 13.14 -2.84
CA LEU A 29 15.94 14.33 -3.45
C LEU A 29 16.55 14.05 -4.83
N TRP A 30 16.95 12.81 -5.11
CA TRP A 30 17.68 12.45 -6.33
C TRP A 30 16.87 11.63 -7.34
N ARG A 31 15.78 11.00 -6.92
CA ARG A 31 14.84 10.29 -7.81
C ARG A 31 13.62 11.15 -8.07
N THR A 32 13.65 11.94 -9.13
CA THR A 32 12.48 12.69 -9.60
C THR A 32 11.65 11.80 -10.54
N THR A 33 10.74 10.99 -9.99
CA THR A 33 9.69 10.37 -10.83
C THR A 33 8.75 11.47 -11.29
N PRO A 34 8.61 11.73 -12.60
CA PRO A 34 7.65 12.69 -13.10
C PRO A 34 6.23 12.23 -12.74
N MET A 35 5.55 13.02 -11.90
CA MET A 35 4.21 12.68 -11.38
C MET A 35 3.25 13.86 -11.49
N HIS A 36 2.00 13.55 -11.73
CA HIS A 36 0.90 14.49 -11.66
C HIS A 36 0.07 14.16 -10.42
N ARG A 37 -0.04 15.10 -9.49
CA ARG A 37 -0.79 14.96 -8.23
C ARG A 37 -2.06 15.78 -8.30
N HIS A 38 -3.17 15.17 -7.92
CA HIS A 38 -4.47 15.83 -7.78
C HIS A 38 -5.07 15.46 -6.43
N GLU A 39 -5.50 16.46 -5.67
CA GLU A 39 -6.20 16.27 -4.40
C GLU A 39 -7.59 16.90 -4.52
N GLU A 40 -8.62 16.16 -4.11
CA GLU A 40 -10.01 16.61 -4.16
C GLU A 40 -10.79 16.12 -2.92
N ALA A 41 -11.95 16.74 -2.69
CA ALA A 41 -12.89 16.22 -1.71
C ALA A 41 -13.47 14.89 -2.23
N GLY A 42 -13.50 13.90 -1.36
CA GLY A 42 -14.14 12.61 -1.61
C GLY A 42 -15.53 12.55 -1.00
N ALA A 43 -16.29 11.53 -1.40
CA ALA A 43 -17.61 11.22 -0.89
C ALA A 43 -17.70 9.75 -0.47
N VAL A 44 -18.45 9.44 0.58
CA VAL A 44 -18.62 8.07 1.07
C VAL A 44 -19.17 7.14 -0.01
N ALA A 45 -20.07 7.63 -0.86
CA ALA A 45 -20.69 6.84 -1.92
C ALA A 45 -19.68 6.29 -2.95
N ASP A 46 -18.60 7.02 -3.21
CA ASP A 46 -17.66 6.74 -4.29
C ASP A 46 -16.28 6.29 -3.80
N ASP A 47 -15.94 6.60 -2.54
CA ASP A 47 -14.58 6.48 -2.03
C ASP A 47 -14.41 5.46 -0.90
N MET A 48 -15.44 4.66 -0.62
CA MET A 48 -15.31 3.52 0.27
C MET A 48 -14.64 2.33 -0.47
N PRO A 49 -13.85 1.50 0.24
CA PRO A 49 -13.31 0.30 -0.37
C PRO A 49 -14.45 -0.63 -0.82
N PRO A 50 -14.25 -1.40 -1.90
CA PRO A 50 -15.23 -2.40 -2.29
C PRO A 50 -15.47 -3.40 -1.14
N PRO A 51 -16.68 -3.99 -1.04
CA PRO A 51 -16.97 -4.98 0.00
C PRO A 51 -15.99 -6.14 -0.06
N LEU A 52 -15.71 -6.73 1.10
CA LEU A 52 -14.86 -7.92 1.17
C LEU A 52 -15.56 -9.09 0.45
N PRO A 53 -14.81 -9.98 -0.20
CA PRO A 53 -15.36 -11.18 -0.79
C PRO A 53 -16.16 -12.01 0.24
N PRO A 54 -17.27 -12.65 -0.17
CA PRO A 54 -18.03 -13.53 0.73
C PRO A 54 -17.16 -14.63 1.35
N GLY A 55 -17.32 -14.87 2.65
CA GLY A 55 -16.53 -15.87 3.37
C GLY A 55 -15.15 -15.41 3.82
N THR A 56 -14.78 -14.13 3.60
CA THR A 56 -13.54 -13.59 4.15
C THR A 56 -13.52 -13.69 5.67
N ASP A 57 -12.45 -14.27 6.23
CA ASP A 57 -12.21 -14.24 7.69
C ASP A 57 -11.94 -12.81 8.13
N VAL A 58 -12.89 -12.22 8.84
CA VAL A 58 -12.83 -10.83 9.36
C VAL A 58 -12.15 -10.72 10.72
N THR A 59 -11.72 -11.83 11.30
CA THR A 59 -11.05 -11.86 12.60
C THR A 59 -9.75 -11.08 12.54
N GLU A 60 -9.52 -10.21 13.49
CA GLU A 60 -8.33 -9.32 13.56
C GLU A 60 -8.15 -8.35 12.39
N LEU A 61 -9.11 -8.23 11.46
CA LEU A 61 -9.05 -7.21 10.43
C LEU A 61 -9.24 -5.81 11.04
N GLN A 62 -8.37 -4.89 10.68
CA GLN A 62 -8.48 -3.48 11.01
C GLN A 62 -8.96 -2.72 9.77
N ARG A 63 -10.28 -2.72 9.56
CA ARG A 63 -10.91 -2.17 8.36
C ARG A 63 -11.03 -0.65 8.42
N VAL A 64 -11.36 -0.02 7.31
CA VAL A 64 -11.58 1.45 7.22
C VAL A 64 -12.56 1.94 8.30
N GLU A 65 -13.60 1.16 8.60
CA GLU A 65 -14.60 1.50 9.63
C GLU A 65 -13.99 1.55 11.03
N ASP A 66 -12.95 0.77 11.30
CA ASP A 66 -12.30 0.69 12.61
C ASP A 66 -11.31 1.85 12.85
N GLY A 67 -10.98 2.61 11.79
CA GLY A 67 -10.07 3.75 11.85
C GLY A 67 -10.70 5.02 12.38
N VAL A 68 -9.85 6.02 12.65
CA VAL A 68 -10.22 7.34 13.14
C VAL A 68 -9.80 8.44 12.17
N GLY A 69 -10.47 9.60 12.19
CA GLY A 69 -10.14 10.72 11.30
C GLY A 69 -10.67 10.54 9.87
N PRO A 70 -10.18 11.34 8.92
CA PRO A 70 -10.62 11.27 7.52
C PRO A 70 -10.17 9.98 6.84
N LEU A 71 -10.98 9.51 5.89
CA LEU A 71 -10.57 8.48 4.95
C LEU A 71 -9.77 9.14 3.82
N MET A 72 -8.63 8.54 3.52
CA MET A 72 -7.81 8.89 2.36
C MET A 72 -7.93 7.76 1.34
N HIS A 73 -8.63 8.03 0.24
CA HIS A 73 -8.67 7.15 -0.92
C HIS A 73 -7.63 7.65 -1.92
N ARG A 74 -6.63 6.83 -2.22
CA ARG A 74 -5.52 7.17 -3.12
C ARG A 74 -5.44 6.18 -4.25
N CYS A 75 -5.37 6.70 -5.47
CA CYS A 75 -5.16 5.91 -6.67
C CYS A 75 -3.86 6.37 -7.34
N PHE A 76 -2.94 5.43 -7.53
CA PHE A 76 -1.68 5.62 -8.25
C PHE A 76 -1.77 4.84 -9.55
N THR A 77 -1.64 5.50 -10.69
CA THR A 77 -1.71 4.84 -11.99
C THR A 77 -0.55 5.22 -12.88
N THR A 78 -0.06 4.26 -13.64
CA THR A 78 0.94 4.50 -14.67
C THR A 78 0.63 3.65 -15.90
N ARG A 79 1.07 4.11 -17.07
CA ARG A 79 1.01 3.34 -18.31
C ARG A 79 2.40 2.88 -18.71
N VAL A 80 2.44 1.71 -19.32
CA VAL A 80 3.65 1.07 -19.83
C VAL A 80 3.48 0.85 -21.33
N ARG A 81 4.54 1.09 -22.08
CA ARG A 81 4.68 0.73 -23.49
C ARG A 81 5.83 -0.24 -23.67
N GLU A 82 5.80 -0.99 -24.75
CA GLU A 82 6.84 -1.99 -25.09
C GLU A 82 6.97 -3.07 -24.00
N ALA A 83 5.87 -3.38 -23.27
CA ALA A 83 5.91 -4.45 -22.26
C ALA A 83 6.11 -5.82 -22.90
N GLU A 84 7.02 -6.61 -22.36
CA GLU A 84 7.34 -7.98 -22.81
C GLU A 84 6.41 -9.01 -22.18
N VAL A 85 5.84 -8.69 -20.99
CA VAL A 85 4.88 -9.55 -20.29
C VAL A 85 3.54 -8.86 -20.15
N GLY A 86 2.45 -9.64 -20.22
CA GLY A 86 1.09 -9.15 -20.02
C GLY A 86 0.74 -8.96 -18.54
N ALA A 87 -0.41 -8.34 -18.29
CA ALA A 87 -0.91 -7.97 -16.97
C ALA A 87 -1.00 -9.17 -16.02
N GLU A 88 -1.52 -10.31 -16.48
CA GLU A 88 -1.66 -11.51 -15.66
C GLU A 88 -0.31 -12.03 -15.15
N ARG A 89 0.67 -12.11 -16.05
CA ARG A 89 2.00 -12.63 -15.72
C ARG A 89 2.76 -11.67 -14.80
N LEU A 90 2.62 -10.36 -15.00
CA LEU A 90 3.20 -9.34 -14.14
C LEU A 90 2.63 -9.42 -12.72
N ILE A 91 1.31 -9.48 -12.59
CA ILE A 91 0.65 -9.56 -11.27
C ILE A 91 0.94 -10.89 -10.59
N ALA A 92 0.97 -12.01 -11.32
CA ALA A 92 1.34 -13.31 -10.75
C ALA A 92 2.75 -13.30 -10.16
N ALA A 93 3.73 -12.72 -10.88
CA ALA A 93 5.10 -12.59 -10.37
C ALA A 93 5.19 -11.71 -9.13
N PHE A 94 4.46 -10.58 -9.12
CA PHE A 94 4.40 -9.69 -7.95
C PHE A 94 3.70 -10.33 -6.75
N ALA A 95 2.58 -11.02 -6.95
CA ALA A 95 1.86 -11.74 -5.92
C ALA A 95 2.69 -12.87 -5.28
N ALA A 96 3.43 -13.64 -6.10
CA ALA A 96 4.30 -14.71 -5.63
C ALA A 96 5.43 -14.18 -4.72
N ASN A 97 5.96 -13.01 -5.00
CA ASN A 97 7.00 -12.36 -4.20
C ASN A 97 6.81 -10.83 -4.17
N PRO A 98 6.06 -10.28 -3.22
CA PRO A 98 5.88 -8.83 -3.14
C PRO A 98 7.18 -8.02 -2.99
N ASN A 99 8.25 -8.65 -2.53
CA ASN A 99 9.55 -7.99 -2.40
C ASN A 99 10.25 -7.73 -3.74
N CYS A 100 9.81 -8.35 -4.84
CA CYS A 100 10.39 -8.10 -6.17
C CYS A 100 10.11 -6.67 -6.67
N ALA A 101 9.03 -6.04 -6.19
CA ALA A 101 8.69 -4.66 -6.52
C ALA A 101 8.74 -3.70 -5.32
N ALA A 102 8.86 -4.21 -4.10
CA ALA A 102 8.97 -3.37 -2.92
C ALA A 102 10.34 -2.69 -2.85
N PRO A 103 10.41 -1.38 -2.55
CA PRO A 103 11.67 -0.72 -2.23
C PRO A 103 12.15 -1.25 -0.87
N THR A 104 13.05 -2.23 -0.89
CA THR A 104 13.46 -2.99 0.31
C THR A 104 14.08 -2.13 1.41
N ALA A 105 14.56 -0.93 1.08
CA ALA A 105 15.00 0.06 2.05
C ALA A 105 13.84 0.68 2.85
N LEU A 106 12.61 0.70 2.29
CA LEU A 106 11.42 1.33 2.87
C LEU A 106 10.40 0.31 3.38
N ALA A 107 10.28 -0.84 2.70
CA ALA A 107 9.33 -1.87 3.08
C ALA A 107 9.84 -3.25 2.66
N SER A 108 9.72 -4.24 3.55
CA SER A 108 9.93 -5.64 3.19
C SER A 108 8.79 -6.50 3.70
N PHE A 109 8.24 -7.33 2.82
CA PHE A 109 7.15 -8.25 3.11
C PHE A 109 7.72 -9.56 3.64
N VAL A 110 7.34 -9.93 4.85
CA VAL A 110 7.70 -11.21 5.46
C VAL A 110 6.41 -12.01 5.62
N LYS A 111 6.26 -13.10 4.88
CA LYS A 111 5.11 -14.01 5.02
C LYS A 111 5.19 -14.67 6.38
N VAL A 112 4.11 -14.56 7.19
CA VAL A 112 4.02 -15.12 8.55
C VAL A 112 2.96 -16.21 8.65
N ARG A 113 2.10 -16.32 7.64
CA ARG A 113 1.10 -17.37 7.47
C ARG A 113 0.85 -17.62 5.99
N GLY A 114 0.68 -18.88 5.61
CA GLY A 114 0.50 -19.34 4.23
C GLY A 114 1.74 -20.03 3.67
N GLU A 115 1.63 -20.56 2.46
CA GLU A 115 2.70 -21.26 1.75
C GLU A 115 3.58 -20.28 0.97
N GLU A 116 4.86 -20.57 0.83
CA GLU A 116 5.77 -19.76 0.00
C GLU A 116 5.53 -20.03 -1.50
N GLY A 117 5.79 -19.02 -2.32
CA GLY A 117 5.76 -19.13 -3.78
C GLY A 117 4.42 -18.81 -4.43
N GLU A 118 3.31 -18.92 -3.70
CA GLU A 118 1.98 -18.53 -4.17
C GLU A 118 1.30 -17.61 -3.16
N LEU A 119 0.38 -16.79 -3.66
CA LEU A 119 -0.44 -15.92 -2.84
C LEU A 119 -1.86 -16.47 -2.79
N HIS A 120 -2.37 -16.71 -1.58
CA HIS A 120 -3.73 -17.17 -1.35
C HIS A 120 -4.48 -16.22 -0.43
N VAL A 121 -5.80 -16.20 -0.58
CA VAL A 121 -6.68 -15.51 0.38
C VAL A 121 -6.48 -16.11 1.76
N GLY A 122 -6.27 -15.26 2.77
CA GLY A 122 -5.95 -15.66 4.13
C GLY A 122 -4.45 -15.69 4.46
N ASP A 123 -3.55 -15.57 3.48
CA ASP A 123 -2.11 -15.40 3.73
C ASP A 123 -1.85 -14.11 4.49
N GLU A 124 -0.95 -14.15 5.46
CA GLU A 124 -0.58 -13.00 6.26
C GLU A 124 0.88 -12.63 6.07
N PHE A 125 1.11 -11.32 6.03
CA PHE A 125 2.44 -10.74 5.96
C PHE A 125 2.65 -9.74 7.09
N THR A 126 3.90 -9.62 7.51
CA THR A 126 4.38 -8.49 8.27
C THR A 126 5.17 -7.59 7.34
N VAL A 127 4.65 -6.41 7.03
CA VAL A 127 5.39 -5.39 6.29
C VAL A 127 6.32 -4.68 7.27
N ARG A 128 7.61 -4.94 7.15
CA ARG A 128 8.64 -4.30 7.97
C ARG A 128 9.00 -2.96 7.34
N MET A 129 8.83 -1.91 8.10
CA MET A 129 9.16 -0.54 7.71
C MET A 129 10.26 0.03 8.62
N PRO A 130 11.04 1.05 8.18
CA PRO A 130 11.95 1.78 9.05
C PRO A 130 11.13 2.59 10.06
N GLY A 131 10.80 2.00 11.19
CA GLY A 131 9.97 2.61 12.23
C GLY A 131 9.73 1.66 13.40
N PRO A 132 9.13 2.12 14.51
CA PRO A 132 8.88 1.28 15.67
C PRO A 132 7.68 0.33 15.51
N TRP A 133 7.00 0.36 14.36
CA TRP A 133 5.82 -0.46 14.07
C TRP A 133 6.05 -1.34 12.84
N ASP A 134 5.62 -2.57 12.95
CA ASP A 134 5.43 -3.46 11.80
C ASP A 134 4.01 -3.25 11.27
N GLY A 135 3.80 -3.46 9.96
CA GLY A 135 2.50 -3.38 9.31
C GLY A 135 1.93 -4.78 9.03
N PRO A 136 1.20 -5.41 9.97
CA PRO A 136 0.59 -6.70 9.69
C PRO A 136 -0.58 -6.53 8.72
N VAL A 137 -0.63 -7.40 7.69
CA VAL A 137 -1.67 -7.40 6.67
C VAL A 137 -2.12 -8.82 6.33
N ARG A 138 -3.36 -8.98 5.87
CA ARG A 138 -3.91 -10.24 5.37
C ARG A 138 -4.38 -10.06 3.93
N THR A 139 -4.07 -11.06 3.10
CA THR A 139 -4.58 -11.16 1.74
C THR A 139 -6.08 -11.45 1.79
N VAL A 140 -6.89 -10.60 1.15
CA VAL A 140 -8.36 -10.75 1.12
C VAL A 140 -8.89 -11.00 -0.29
N GLU A 141 -8.08 -10.77 -1.29
CA GLU A 141 -8.44 -10.94 -2.69
C GLU A 141 -7.22 -11.40 -3.49
N VAL A 142 -7.42 -12.38 -4.35
CA VAL A 142 -6.44 -12.84 -5.35
C VAL A 142 -7.19 -13.12 -6.64
N GLY A 143 -6.91 -12.34 -7.67
CA GLY A 143 -7.44 -12.48 -9.02
C GLY A 143 -6.31 -12.73 -10.03
N ARG A 144 -6.68 -12.91 -11.30
CA ARG A 144 -5.70 -13.11 -12.38
C ARG A 144 -4.81 -11.89 -12.62
N THR A 145 -5.38 -10.69 -12.47
CA THR A 145 -4.72 -9.40 -12.76
C THR A 145 -4.79 -8.44 -11.58
N SER A 146 -5.12 -8.92 -10.38
CA SER A 146 -5.18 -8.13 -9.16
C SER A 146 -5.00 -8.97 -7.90
N PHE A 147 -4.55 -8.35 -6.82
CA PHE A 147 -4.63 -8.88 -5.47
C PHE A 147 -4.73 -7.73 -4.46
N GLY A 148 -5.19 -8.03 -3.25
CA GLY A 148 -5.39 -7.00 -2.24
C GLY A 148 -5.16 -7.48 -0.83
N PHE A 149 -4.72 -6.53 0.02
CA PHE A 149 -4.51 -6.71 1.45
C PHE A 149 -5.42 -5.83 2.27
N VAL A 150 -5.81 -6.30 3.45
CA VAL A 150 -6.42 -5.51 4.52
C VAL A 150 -5.47 -5.52 5.72
N THR A 151 -5.38 -4.40 6.41
CA THR A 151 -4.56 -4.28 7.62
C THR A 151 -5.15 -5.11 8.76
N LEU A 152 -4.27 -5.62 9.62
CA LEU A 152 -4.64 -6.36 10.82
C LEU A 152 -4.42 -5.51 12.07
N ASP A 153 -5.01 -5.94 13.19
CA ASP A 153 -4.84 -5.31 14.49
C ASP A 153 -3.37 -5.05 14.82
N GLY A 154 -3.07 -3.80 15.19
CA GLY A 154 -1.71 -3.34 15.48
C GLY A 154 -0.99 -2.67 14.30
N HIS A 155 -1.62 -2.59 13.13
CA HIS A 155 -1.16 -1.74 12.04
C HIS A 155 -1.43 -0.26 12.37
N LEU A 156 -0.56 0.66 11.91
CA LEU A 156 -0.75 2.11 12.10
C LEU A 156 -1.97 2.65 11.38
N GLU A 157 -2.34 2.03 10.27
CA GLU A 157 -3.48 2.39 9.45
C GLU A 157 -4.55 1.30 9.51
N ALA A 158 -5.80 1.74 9.48
CA ALA A 158 -6.97 0.91 9.27
C ALA A 158 -7.38 1.04 7.80
N GLY A 159 -7.32 -0.06 7.04
CA GLY A 159 -7.60 0.08 5.62
C GLY A 159 -7.33 -1.12 4.74
N ARG A 160 -7.41 -0.86 3.44
CA ARG A 160 -7.23 -1.83 2.36
C ARG A 160 -6.33 -1.25 1.29
N ILE A 161 -5.56 -2.10 0.64
CA ILE A 161 -4.81 -1.76 -0.57
C ILE A 161 -5.02 -2.85 -1.61
N SER A 162 -5.12 -2.43 -2.88
CA SER A 162 -5.25 -3.31 -4.04
C SER A 162 -4.18 -2.96 -5.07
N PHE A 163 -3.62 -3.98 -5.70
CA PHE A 163 -2.66 -3.90 -6.79
C PHE A 163 -3.28 -4.54 -8.02
N SER A 164 -3.23 -3.87 -9.15
CA SER A 164 -3.80 -4.38 -10.38
C SER A 164 -3.00 -3.98 -11.60
N ALA A 165 -3.10 -4.77 -12.66
CA ALA A 165 -2.65 -4.40 -13.99
C ALA A 165 -3.68 -4.85 -15.02
N ARG A 166 -3.76 -4.13 -16.15
CA ARG A 166 -4.60 -4.51 -17.29
C ARG A 166 -3.88 -4.28 -18.60
N ASP A 167 -4.11 -5.15 -19.55
CA ASP A 167 -3.67 -4.96 -20.92
C ASP A 167 -4.56 -3.91 -21.59
N ILE A 168 -3.95 -2.84 -22.14
CA ILE A 168 -4.65 -1.75 -22.82
C ILE A 168 -4.33 -1.70 -24.32
N GLY A 169 -3.64 -2.72 -24.83
CA GLY A 169 -3.25 -2.91 -26.21
C GLY A 169 -2.00 -3.78 -26.31
N PRO A 170 -1.58 -4.17 -27.52
CA PRO A 170 -0.36 -4.96 -27.70
C PRO A 170 0.87 -4.28 -27.11
N GLY A 171 1.56 -4.96 -26.20
CA GLY A 171 2.73 -4.44 -25.48
C GLY A 171 2.44 -3.19 -24.62
N ARG A 172 1.19 -2.96 -24.24
CA ARG A 172 0.78 -1.80 -23.44
C ARG A 172 -0.01 -2.24 -22.20
N LEU A 173 0.43 -1.76 -21.04
CA LEU A 173 -0.22 -2.03 -19.76
C LEU A 173 -0.66 -0.73 -19.08
N GLU A 174 -1.67 -0.84 -18.25
CA GLU A 174 -1.94 0.12 -17.19
C GLU A 174 -1.80 -0.60 -15.85
N ILE A 175 -0.97 -0.04 -14.96
CA ILE A 175 -0.72 -0.57 -13.62
C ILE A 175 -1.32 0.41 -12.62
N SER A 176 -2.04 -0.12 -11.63
CA SER A 176 -2.71 0.67 -10.61
C SER A 176 -2.46 0.14 -9.21
N ILE A 177 -2.26 1.06 -8.27
CA ILE A 177 -2.27 0.81 -6.83
C ILE A 177 -3.38 1.67 -6.25
N GLU A 178 -4.30 1.07 -5.54
CA GLU A 178 -5.44 1.77 -4.95
C GLU A 178 -5.49 1.48 -3.45
N ALA A 179 -5.51 2.54 -2.65
CA ALA A 179 -5.40 2.45 -1.20
C ALA A 179 -6.48 3.26 -0.50
N TRP A 180 -7.17 2.63 0.44
CA TRP A 180 -8.14 3.22 1.34
C TRP A 180 -7.59 3.13 2.75
N ALA A 181 -7.25 4.25 3.36
CA ALA A 181 -6.60 4.26 4.65
C ALA A 181 -7.11 5.36 5.57
N ARG A 182 -7.24 5.03 6.84
CA ARG A 182 -7.47 5.94 7.96
C ARG A 182 -6.41 5.66 9.03
N PRO A 183 -6.03 6.64 9.89
CA PRO A 183 -5.25 6.33 11.08
C PRO A 183 -5.94 5.25 11.92
N GLY A 184 -5.21 4.23 12.35
CA GLY A 184 -5.76 3.10 13.10
C GLY A 184 -6.26 3.49 14.50
N ASP A 185 -5.61 4.47 15.13
CA ASP A 185 -5.99 5.00 16.43
C ASP A 185 -5.68 6.50 16.59
N ARG A 186 -6.01 7.09 17.76
CA ARG A 186 -5.78 8.51 18.03
C ARG A 186 -4.29 8.87 18.10
N LEU A 187 -3.42 7.95 18.51
CA LEU A 187 -1.98 8.16 18.57
C LEU A 187 -1.40 8.16 17.15
N SER A 188 -1.82 7.20 16.32
CA SER A 188 -1.48 7.14 14.91
C SER A 188 -1.92 8.42 14.20
N ARG A 189 -3.14 8.90 14.46
CA ARG A 189 -3.63 10.18 13.93
C ARG A 189 -2.74 11.36 14.32
N LEU A 190 -2.33 11.45 15.59
CA LEU A 190 -1.43 12.52 16.04
C LEU A 190 -0.08 12.49 15.32
N LEU A 191 0.45 11.29 15.07
CA LEU A 191 1.68 11.10 14.30
C LEU A 191 1.49 11.48 12.84
N PHE A 192 0.37 11.12 12.22
CA PHE A 192 0.03 11.51 10.84
C PHE A 192 -0.13 13.02 10.68
N ASP A 193 -0.78 13.69 11.63
CA ASP A 193 -1.04 15.13 11.55
C ASP A 193 0.23 15.97 11.81
N ARG A 194 1.17 15.47 12.64
CA ARG A 194 2.38 16.20 13.04
C ARG A 194 3.63 15.87 12.25
N VAL A 195 3.64 14.76 11.50
CA VAL A 195 4.79 14.34 10.70
C VAL A 195 4.40 14.33 9.22
N PRO A 196 4.54 15.46 8.50
CA PRO A 196 4.27 15.55 7.05
C PRO A 196 5.05 14.53 6.23
N LEU A 197 6.18 14.07 6.78
CA LEU A 197 7.06 13.07 6.20
C LEU A 197 6.35 11.74 5.86
N ASN A 198 5.30 11.38 6.62
CA ASN A 198 4.60 10.11 6.41
C ASN A 198 3.84 10.07 5.08
N LYS A 199 3.26 11.18 4.64
CA LYS A 199 2.59 11.29 3.33
C LYS A 199 3.58 11.15 2.18
N GLU A 200 4.73 11.82 2.28
CA GLU A 200 5.75 11.81 1.25
C GLU A 200 6.47 10.45 1.18
N VAL A 201 6.70 9.79 2.32
CA VAL A 201 7.26 8.43 2.38
C VAL A 201 6.34 7.42 1.71
N GLN A 202 5.03 7.49 1.95
CA GLN A 202 4.07 6.62 1.27
C GLN A 202 4.00 6.89 -0.24
N LEU A 203 4.00 8.17 -0.65
CA LEU A 203 4.04 8.53 -2.06
C LEU A 203 5.29 7.95 -2.73
N HIS A 204 6.45 8.11 -2.11
CA HIS A 204 7.71 7.57 -2.62
C HIS A 204 7.70 6.04 -2.67
N MET A 205 7.16 5.39 -1.65
CA MET A 205 7.05 3.94 -1.61
C MET A 205 6.21 3.40 -2.78
N TRP A 206 5.00 3.93 -2.98
CA TRP A 206 4.10 3.42 -4.02
C TRP A 206 4.56 3.81 -5.44
N THR A 207 5.15 4.98 -5.63
CA THR A 207 5.77 5.33 -6.91
C THR A 207 6.97 4.44 -7.22
N SER A 208 7.78 4.08 -6.23
CA SER A 208 8.88 3.13 -6.39
C SER A 208 8.39 1.73 -6.74
N VAL A 209 7.28 1.27 -6.13
CA VAL A 209 6.66 -0.01 -6.52
C VAL A 209 6.22 0.03 -7.98
N LEU A 210 5.59 1.11 -8.44
CA LEU A 210 5.20 1.26 -9.84
C LEU A 210 6.39 1.21 -10.79
N GLU A 211 7.48 1.90 -10.46
CA GLU A 211 8.71 1.87 -11.28
C GLU A 211 9.29 0.45 -11.37
N GLN A 212 9.36 -0.28 -10.25
CA GLN A 212 9.82 -1.67 -10.26
C GLN A 212 8.89 -2.59 -11.07
N LEU A 213 7.56 -2.37 -11.02
CA LEU A 213 6.62 -3.14 -11.85
C LEU A 213 6.77 -2.82 -13.34
N ILE A 214 7.11 -1.57 -13.70
CA ILE A 214 7.46 -1.22 -15.09
C ILE A 214 8.70 -2.00 -15.53
N ASP A 215 9.75 -2.01 -14.71
CA ASP A 215 10.99 -2.75 -15.00
C ASP A 215 10.73 -4.25 -15.12
N LEU A 216 9.94 -4.84 -14.21
CA LEU A 216 9.52 -6.23 -14.25
C LEU A 216 8.69 -6.60 -15.49
N SER A 217 7.97 -5.63 -16.05
CA SER A 217 7.23 -5.85 -17.30
C SER A 217 8.13 -5.93 -18.54
N GLY A 218 9.42 -5.60 -18.44
CA GLY A 218 10.35 -5.44 -19.57
C GLY A 218 10.07 -4.19 -20.40
N GLY A 219 9.07 -3.38 -20.01
CA GLY A 219 8.62 -2.22 -20.75
C GLY A 219 9.22 -0.90 -20.29
N ARG A 220 8.64 0.18 -20.78
CA ARG A 220 9.02 1.56 -20.45
C ARG A 220 7.80 2.37 -20.06
N ARG A 221 7.97 3.27 -19.09
CA ARG A 221 6.89 4.19 -18.71
C ARG A 221 6.39 4.99 -19.91
N ASP A 222 5.06 5.09 -20.03
CA ASP A 222 4.37 5.89 -21.04
C ASP A 222 3.64 7.06 -20.34
N GLY A 223 4.29 8.21 -20.29
CA GLY A 223 3.78 9.42 -19.63
C GLY A 223 4.18 9.57 -18.17
N LEU A 224 3.30 10.18 -17.37
CA LEU A 224 3.50 10.48 -15.96
C LEU A 224 2.86 9.41 -15.07
N VAL A 225 3.33 9.31 -13.83
CA VAL A 225 2.55 8.65 -12.77
C VAL A 225 1.45 9.61 -12.33
N ASN A 226 0.19 9.18 -12.42
CA ASN A 226 -0.95 9.96 -11.96
C ASN A 226 -1.31 9.52 -10.55
N ILE A 227 -1.48 10.48 -9.65
CA ILE A 227 -1.83 10.26 -8.25
C ILE A 227 -3.05 11.11 -7.94
N THR A 228 -4.16 10.44 -7.68
CA THR A 228 -5.38 11.08 -7.22
C THR A 228 -5.57 10.75 -5.75
N THR A 229 -5.79 11.78 -4.92
CA THR A 229 -6.11 11.62 -3.49
C THR A 229 -7.47 12.23 -3.25
N ARG A 230 -8.43 11.41 -2.78
CA ARG A 230 -9.75 11.84 -2.32
C ARG A 230 -9.84 11.73 -0.82
N ARG A 231 -10.28 12.81 -0.20
CA ARG A 231 -10.40 12.89 1.24
C ARG A 231 -11.85 12.95 1.65
N VAL A 232 -12.35 11.91 2.32
CA VAL A 232 -13.71 11.87 2.87
C VAL A 232 -13.72 12.39 4.29
N ASP A 233 -14.65 13.30 4.60
CA ASP A 233 -14.76 13.90 5.93
C ASP A 233 -15.19 12.86 6.98
N PRO A 234 -14.62 12.90 8.20
CA PRO A 234 -15.04 12.02 9.29
C PRO A 234 -16.52 12.10 9.66
N ARG A 235 -17.17 13.24 9.42
CA ARG A 235 -18.60 13.42 9.69
C ARG A 235 -19.45 12.59 8.75
N GLU A 236 -19.16 12.65 7.44
CA GLU A 236 -19.86 11.84 6.44
C GLU A 236 -19.70 10.33 6.71
N LEU A 237 -18.52 9.91 7.18
CA LEU A 237 -18.27 8.52 7.57
C LEU A 237 -19.05 8.10 8.84
N ALA A 238 -19.35 9.03 9.73
CA ALA A 238 -20.16 8.76 10.92
C ALA A 238 -21.65 8.65 10.59
N ASP A 239 -22.12 9.48 9.67
CA ASP A 239 -23.53 9.53 9.24
C ASP A 239 -23.91 8.32 8.34
N ALA A 240 -22.93 7.67 7.72
CA ALA A 240 -23.11 6.47 6.87
C ALA A 240 -23.10 5.14 7.64
N ARG A 241 -22.95 5.15 8.96
CA ARG A 241 -22.98 3.96 9.85
C ARG A 241 -24.37 3.74 10.41
#